data_1805d00b5fa7579f2c2391c1c51a98d7
#
_entry.id   1805d00b5fa7579f2c2391c1c51a98d7
#
_cell.length_a   1.000
_cell.length_b   1.000
_cell.length_c   1.000
_cell.angle_alpha   90.00
_cell.angle_beta   90.00
_cell.angle_gamma   90.00
#
_symmetry.space_group_name_H-M   'P 1'
#
loop_
_entity.id
_entity.type
_entity.pdbx_description
1 polymer ?
#
loop_
_entity_poly.entity_id
_entity_poly.type
_entity_poly.pdbx_seq_one_letter_code
_entity_poly.pdbx_strand_id
1 'polypeptide(L)'
;SSIQKIGGRYESVTEVEAKDGLDVKTTIDANLQDIVENALLDKTAERNAKWGCCILMETETGYIRAIANIDRAEDGTYYEAVNHAVQRVEPGSTFKTIALVAALDDGKIDIDDTVSISRQPWVYMRKSKHTDAHPMDTVLTVRSALAVSSNIALAKLITRSYEGSAKKFVRRIEKMGLMDSVYCEIPGADKVRIDVPKDTVTLSKMSYGYSVELSPMQILMFYNAIANDGKMMRPMLVTAIQQNGEVIKRFKPETVKSSICSKKTLRDIRSALHDVVWDDHLGTAAKKAWSRK
;
A
#
# COMPACT_ATOMS: atom_id res chain seq x y z
N SER A 1 30.17 17.23 23.37
CA SER A 1 31.04 17.55 24.53
C SER A 1 31.70 16.27 25.01
N SER A 2 32.98 16.31 25.21
CA SER A 2 33.75 15.23 25.86
C SER A 2 34.07 15.66 27.29
N ILE A 3 34.19 14.69 28.22
CA ILE A 3 34.66 14.96 29.60
C ILE A 3 36.14 14.68 29.60
N GLN A 4 36.96 15.70 29.90
CA GLN A 4 38.39 15.58 30.01
C GLN A 4 38.86 15.89 31.44
N LYS A 5 39.91 15.20 31.89
CA LYS A 5 40.50 15.46 33.22
C LYS A 5 41.57 16.56 33.07
N ILE A 6 41.29 17.74 33.52
CA ILE A 6 42.19 18.89 33.48
C ILE A 6 42.56 19.30 34.95
N GLY A 7 43.85 19.29 35.26
CA GLY A 7 44.30 19.71 36.58
C GLY A 7 43.75 18.89 37.77
N GLY A 8 43.39 17.61 37.55
CA GLY A 8 42.81 16.74 38.57
C GLY A 8 41.30 16.83 38.75
N ARG A 9 40.61 17.69 38.02
CA ARG A 9 39.15 17.85 37.98
C ARG A 9 38.61 17.38 36.64
N TYR A 10 37.38 16.88 36.63
CA TYR A 10 36.68 16.55 35.40
C TYR A 10 35.95 17.81 34.89
N GLU A 11 36.33 18.26 33.72
CA GLU A 11 35.68 19.43 33.06
C GLU A 11 35.06 18.96 31.77
N SER A 12 33.88 19.51 31.44
CA SER A 12 33.24 19.31 30.15
C SER A 12 33.89 20.23 29.13
N VAL A 13 34.59 19.63 28.16
CA VAL A 13 35.19 20.42 27.06
C VAL A 13 34.27 20.33 25.85
N THR A 14 33.83 21.47 25.34
CA THR A 14 33.07 21.55 24.11
C THR A 14 34.06 21.65 22.95
N GLU A 15 34.28 20.51 22.28
CA GLU A 15 35.20 20.45 21.13
C GLU A 15 34.62 21.10 19.87
N VAL A 16 33.30 21.18 19.80
CA VAL A 16 32.58 21.82 18.70
C VAL A 16 31.47 22.69 19.28
N GLU A 17 31.46 23.98 18.92
CA GLU A 17 30.35 24.88 19.26
C GLU A 17 29.04 24.37 18.65
N ALA A 18 27.95 24.45 19.42
CA ALA A 18 26.63 24.14 18.91
C ALA A 18 26.31 25.16 17.78
N LYS A 19 25.91 24.65 16.63
CA LYS A 19 25.40 25.44 15.51
C LYS A 19 23.92 25.16 15.38
N ASP A 20 23.16 26.23 15.11
CA ASP A 20 21.74 26.09 14.78
C ASP A 20 21.58 25.20 13.55
N GLY A 21 20.61 24.28 13.63
CA GLY A 21 20.23 23.43 12.52
C GLY A 21 19.53 24.22 11.41
N LEU A 22 19.26 23.53 10.31
CA LEU A 22 18.45 24.08 9.23
C LEU A 22 16.97 23.77 9.51
N ASP A 23 16.07 24.66 9.07
CA ASP A 23 14.64 24.42 9.10
C ASP A 23 14.23 23.51 7.94
N VAL A 24 13.32 22.59 8.20
CA VAL A 24 12.75 21.68 7.19
C VAL A 24 11.29 22.02 6.96
N LYS A 25 10.97 22.46 5.74
CA LYS A 25 9.58 22.69 5.34
C LYS A 25 8.99 21.38 4.83
N THR A 26 8.01 20.86 5.58
CA THR A 26 7.34 19.59 5.24
C THR A 26 6.11 19.79 4.34
N THR A 27 5.55 18.69 3.86
CA THR A 27 4.29 18.62 3.11
C THR A 27 3.10 18.37 4.03
N ILE A 28 3.33 18.07 5.31
CA ILE A 28 2.28 17.77 6.28
C ILE A 28 1.37 18.98 6.45
N ASP A 29 0.06 18.73 6.41
CA ASP A 29 -0.98 19.67 6.76
C ASP A 29 -1.47 19.35 8.17
N ALA A 30 -1.30 20.28 9.11
CA ALA A 30 -1.61 20.03 10.52
C ALA A 30 -3.09 19.68 10.75
N ASN A 31 -4.01 20.34 10.02
CA ASN A 31 -5.44 20.04 10.18
C ASN A 31 -5.78 18.64 9.66
N LEU A 32 -5.21 18.23 8.52
CA LEU A 32 -5.40 16.89 7.98
C LEU A 32 -4.73 15.84 8.87
N GLN A 33 -3.57 16.14 9.46
CA GLN A 33 -2.90 15.26 10.40
C GLN A 33 -3.78 14.98 11.62
N ASP A 34 -4.34 16.01 12.24
CA ASP A 34 -5.24 15.89 13.40
C ASP A 34 -6.49 15.06 13.07
N ILE A 35 -7.09 15.26 11.90
CA ILE A 35 -8.25 14.48 11.44
C ILE A 35 -7.88 13.01 11.27
N VAL A 36 -6.74 12.73 10.64
CA VAL A 36 -6.28 11.37 10.35
C VAL A 36 -5.92 10.62 11.64
N GLU A 37 -5.22 11.27 12.58
CA GLU A 37 -4.86 10.69 13.88
C GLU A 37 -6.10 10.32 14.69
N ASN A 38 -7.05 11.24 14.83
CA ASN A 38 -8.29 10.99 15.57
C ASN A 38 -9.11 9.86 14.93
N ALA A 39 -9.27 9.87 13.61
CA ALA A 39 -10.00 8.83 12.91
C ALA A 39 -9.33 7.45 13.01
N LEU A 40 -7.99 7.40 12.99
CA LEU A 40 -7.22 6.18 13.17
C LEU A 40 -7.37 5.65 14.58
N LEU A 41 -7.23 6.51 15.60
CA LEU A 41 -7.38 6.15 17.02
C LEU A 41 -8.78 5.55 17.28
N ASP A 42 -9.83 6.25 16.84
CA ASP A 42 -11.21 5.79 17.01
C ASP A 42 -11.42 4.41 16.39
N LYS A 43 -10.93 4.18 15.16
CA LYS A 43 -11.11 2.91 14.47
C LYS A 43 -10.26 1.79 15.04
N THR A 44 -9.06 2.09 15.47
CA THR A 44 -8.16 1.12 16.10
C THR A 44 -8.73 0.65 17.44
N ALA A 45 -9.25 1.58 18.24
CA ALA A 45 -9.92 1.28 19.51
C ALA A 45 -11.24 0.51 19.30
N GLU A 46 -12.11 0.95 18.36
CA GLU A 46 -13.38 0.26 18.01
C GLU A 46 -13.14 -1.21 17.64
N ARG A 47 -12.06 -1.49 16.94
CA ARG A 47 -11.71 -2.83 16.45
C ARG A 47 -10.84 -3.62 17.41
N ASN A 48 -10.40 -3.03 18.50
CA ASN A 48 -9.45 -3.62 19.42
C ASN A 48 -8.19 -4.14 18.67
N ALA A 49 -7.74 -3.35 17.68
CA ALA A 49 -6.63 -3.73 16.82
C ALA A 49 -5.31 -3.60 17.57
N LYS A 50 -4.32 -4.41 17.19
CA LYS A 50 -2.98 -4.35 17.78
C LYS A 50 -2.19 -3.13 17.31
N TRP A 51 -2.42 -2.71 16.09
CA TRP A 51 -1.81 -1.53 15.49
C TRP A 51 -2.65 -1.01 14.33
N GLY A 52 -2.40 0.21 13.93
CA GLY A 52 -3.01 0.84 12.78
C GLY A 52 -2.07 1.84 12.10
N CYS A 53 -2.29 2.06 10.81
CA CYS A 53 -1.59 3.06 10.02
C CYS A 53 -2.57 3.74 9.07
N CYS A 54 -2.44 5.06 8.93
CA CYS A 54 -3.18 5.83 7.93
C CYS A 54 -2.24 6.83 7.26
N ILE A 55 -2.28 6.87 5.92
CA ILE A 55 -1.44 7.76 5.11
C ILE A 55 -2.35 8.50 4.14
N LEU A 56 -2.25 9.82 4.11
CA LEU A 56 -2.93 10.67 3.15
C LEU A 56 -1.91 11.26 2.17
N MET A 57 -2.05 10.90 0.89
CA MET A 57 -1.16 11.34 -0.19
C MET A 57 -1.92 12.13 -1.24
N GLU A 58 -1.37 13.26 -1.66
CA GLU A 58 -1.89 14.06 -2.77
C GLU A 58 -1.60 13.35 -4.11
N THR A 59 -2.64 13.21 -4.91
CA THR A 59 -2.59 12.35 -6.11
C THR A 59 -1.57 12.82 -7.15
N GLU A 60 -1.53 14.11 -7.46
CA GLU A 60 -0.72 14.66 -8.55
C GLU A 60 0.75 14.83 -8.19
N THR A 61 1.04 15.12 -6.91
CA THR A 61 2.37 15.51 -6.46
C THR A 61 3.11 14.42 -5.71
N GLY A 62 2.39 13.47 -5.08
CA GLY A 62 2.96 12.51 -4.16
C GLY A 62 3.25 13.08 -2.76
N TYR A 63 2.80 14.31 -2.46
CA TYR A 63 2.99 14.93 -1.15
C TYR A 63 2.21 14.17 -0.09
N ILE A 64 2.90 13.77 0.97
CA ILE A 64 2.27 13.18 2.15
C ILE A 64 1.70 14.32 2.97
N ARG A 65 0.37 14.40 3.04
CA ARG A 65 -0.37 15.43 3.76
C ARG A 65 -0.62 15.06 5.21
N ALA A 66 -0.72 13.75 5.48
CA ALA A 66 -0.80 13.21 6.83
C ALA A 66 -0.24 11.78 6.85
N ILE A 67 0.34 11.40 7.98
CA ILE A 67 0.81 10.04 8.24
C ILE A 67 0.66 9.77 9.74
N ALA A 68 -0.18 8.81 10.10
CA ALA A 68 -0.44 8.44 11.47
C ALA A 68 -0.20 6.94 11.69
N ASN A 69 0.37 6.61 12.84
CA ASN A 69 0.66 5.26 13.26
C ASN A 69 0.25 5.09 14.72
N ILE A 70 -0.35 3.98 15.06
CA ILE A 70 -0.82 3.69 16.42
C ILE A 70 -0.51 2.23 16.75
N ASP A 71 0.06 2.01 17.92
CA ASP A 71 0.30 0.72 18.55
C ASP A 71 -0.51 0.59 19.83
N ARG A 72 -0.92 -0.63 20.17
CA ARG A 72 -1.64 -0.93 21.40
C ARG A 72 -0.68 -1.50 22.42
N ALA A 73 -0.60 -0.86 23.60
CA ALA A 73 0.14 -1.34 24.75
C ALA A 73 -0.55 -2.56 25.43
N GLU A 74 0.19 -3.24 26.30
CA GLU A 74 -0.34 -4.40 27.06
C GLU A 74 -1.52 -4.02 27.98
N ASP A 75 -1.52 -2.81 28.51
CA ASP A 75 -2.61 -2.26 29.34
C ASP A 75 -3.84 -1.85 28.53
N GLY A 76 -3.77 -1.93 27.20
CA GLY A 76 -4.84 -1.58 26.28
C GLY A 76 -4.85 -0.12 25.83
N THR A 77 -3.94 0.71 26.30
CA THR A 77 -3.78 2.10 25.81
C THR A 77 -3.17 2.10 24.41
N TYR A 78 -3.40 3.19 23.67
CA TYR A 78 -2.87 3.38 22.33
C TYR A 78 -1.85 4.52 22.33
N TYR A 79 -0.75 4.30 21.61
CA TYR A 79 0.35 5.28 21.51
C TYR A 79 1.07 5.15 20.17
N GLU A 80 1.84 6.14 19.79
CA GLU A 80 2.68 6.09 18.60
C GLU A 80 4.06 5.52 18.96
N ALA A 81 4.43 4.37 18.36
CA ALA A 81 5.73 3.72 18.59
C ALA A 81 6.46 3.43 17.29
N VAL A 82 5.83 2.72 16.35
CA VAL A 82 6.46 2.20 15.14
C VAL A 82 5.84 2.84 13.91
N ASN A 83 6.67 3.22 12.94
CA ASN A 83 6.16 3.68 11.65
C ASN A 83 5.78 2.48 10.76
N HIS A 84 4.52 2.05 10.89
CA HIS A 84 3.96 0.95 10.09
C HIS A 84 3.80 1.28 8.61
N ALA A 85 3.82 2.56 8.23
CA ALA A 85 3.67 2.97 6.83
C ALA A 85 4.72 2.37 5.90
N VAL A 86 5.91 2.08 6.43
CA VAL A 86 7.04 1.51 5.68
C VAL A 86 7.38 0.07 6.06
N GLN A 87 6.70 -0.49 7.07
CA GLN A 87 6.87 -1.90 7.42
C GLN A 87 6.24 -2.82 6.37
N ARG A 88 6.93 -3.91 6.04
CA ARG A 88 6.43 -4.92 5.11
C ARG A 88 5.48 -5.87 5.83
N VAL A 89 4.30 -6.04 5.26
CA VAL A 89 3.25 -6.93 5.74
C VAL A 89 2.59 -7.64 4.56
N GLU A 90 1.93 -8.76 4.80
CA GLU A 90 1.07 -9.36 3.80
C GLU A 90 -0.11 -8.41 3.50
N PRO A 91 -0.24 -7.90 2.25
CA PRO A 91 -1.22 -6.87 1.91
C PRO A 91 -2.68 -7.38 1.90
N GLY A 92 -2.87 -8.70 1.92
CA GLY A 92 -4.20 -9.28 1.82
C GLY A 92 -4.94 -8.81 0.56
N SER A 93 -6.26 -8.62 0.67
CA SER A 93 -7.13 -8.32 -0.48
C SER A 93 -6.81 -7.02 -1.24
N THR A 94 -6.01 -6.12 -0.69
CA THR A 94 -5.55 -4.94 -1.44
C THR A 94 -4.62 -5.32 -2.60
N PHE A 95 -3.98 -6.46 -2.53
CA PHE A 95 -3.15 -6.99 -3.61
C PHE A 95 -3.94 -7.48 -4.84
N LYS A 96 -5.23 -7.79 -4.68
CA LYS A 96 -6.07 -8.28 -5.79
C LYS A 96 -6.08 -7.33 -6.98
N THR A 97 -6.15 -6.04 -6.74
CA THR A 97 -6.07 -5.02 -7.78
C THR A 97 -4.73 -5.09 -8.53
N ILE A 98 -3.63 -5.25 -7.80
CA ILE A 98 -2.28 -5.41 -8.38
C ILE A 98 -2.24 -6.65 -9.29
N ALA A 99 -2.75 -7.78 -8.79
CA ALA A 99 -2.77 -9.03 -9.55
C ALA A 99 -3.63 -8.94 -10.82
N LEU A 100 -4.80 -8.28 -10.74
CA LEU A 100 -5.67 -8.09 -11.90
C LEU A 100 -5.05 -7.11 -12.92
N VAL A 101 -4.45 -6.00 -12.49
CA VAL A 101 -3.75 -5.09 -13.41
C VAL A 101 -2.63 -5.84 -14.15
N ALA A 102 -1.87 -6.70 -13.46
CA ALA A 102 -0.85 -7.51 -14.09
C ALA A 102 -1.42 -8.44 -15.19
N ALA A 103 -2.50 -9.14 -14.90
CA ALA A 103 -3.10 -10.11 -15.82
C ALA A 103 -3.84 -9.43 -17.00
N LEU A 104 -4.53 -8.32 -16.75
CA LEU A 104 -5.20 -7.51 -17.78
C LEU A 104 -4.18 -6.89 -18.73
N ASP A 105 -3.11 -6.31 -18.20
CA ASP A 105 -2.10 -5.61 -19.01
C ASP A 105 -1.20 -6.58 -19.80
N ASP A 106 -1.02 -7.83 -19.31
CA ASP A 106 -0.40 -8.92 -20.07
C ASP A 106 -1.35 -9.58 -21.09
N GLY A 107 -2.61 -9.12 -21.19
CA GLY A 107 -3.62 -9.69 -22.09
C GLY A 107 -3.97 -11.14 -21.76
N LYS A 108 -3.84 -11.55 -20.50
CA LYS A 108 -4.13 -12.92 -20.03
C LYS A 108 -5.60 -13.12 -19.71
N ILE A 109 -6.27 -12.04 -19.35
CA ILE A 109 -7.71 -11.97 -19.06
C ILE A 109 -8.27 -10.66 -19.63
N ASP A 110 -9.59 -10.65 -19.86
CA ASP A 110 -10.37 -9.43 -20.11
C ASP A 110 -11.24 -9.13 -18.88
N ILE A 111 -11.66 -7.86 -18.76
CA ILE A 111 -12.47 -7.41 -17.61
C ILE A 111 -13.84 -8.11 -17.54
N ASP A 112 -14.35 -8.55 -18.69
CA ASP A 112 -15.63 -9.23 -18.84
C ASP A 112 -15.50 -10.77 -18.88
N ASP A 113 -14.27 -11.31 -18.83
CA ASP A 113 -14.05 -12.75 -18.69
C ASP A 113 -14.73 -13.28 -17.45
N THR A 114 -15.24 -14.52 -17.52
CA THR A 114 -15.99 -15.12 -16.44
C THR A 114 -15.24 -16.22 -15.70
N VAL A 115 -15.58 -16.37 -14.42
CA VAL A 115 -15.06 -17.41 -13.55
C VAL A 115 -16.17 -17.91 -12.62
N SER A 116 -16.38 -19.23 -12.59
CA SER A 116 -17.33 -19.81 -11.64
C SER A 116 -16.69 -19.99 -10.26
N ILE A 117 -17.47 -19.68 -9.23
CA ILE A 117 -17.12 -19.89 -7.82
C ILE A 117 -18.23 -20.71 -7.16
N SER A 118 -17.94 -21.29 -6.01
CA SER A 118 -18.92 -22.04 -5.22
C SER A 118 -18.81 -21.71 -3.74
N ARG A 119 -19.88 -21.99 -2.99
CA ARG A 119 -19.88 -21.91 -1.52
C ARG A 119 -18.88 -22.85 -0.88
N GLN A 120 -18.60 -23.97 -1.59
CA GLN A 120 -17.60 -24.91 -1.12
C GLN A 120 -16.19 -24.38 -1.39
N PRO A 121 -15.25 -24.66 -0.49
CA PRO A 121 -13.86 -24.28 -0.70
C PRO A 121 -13.31 -24.87 -2.01
N TRP A 122 -12.59 -24.06 -2.76
CA TRP A 122 -11.84 -24.55 -3.90
C TRP A 122 -10.51 -25.14 -3.41
N VAL A 123 -10.36 -26.44 -3.62
CA VAL A 123 -9.12 -27.16 -3.28
C VAL A 123 -8.24 -27.28 -4.52
N TYR A 124 -7.13 -26.56 -4.53
CA TYR A 124 -6.18 -26.57 -5.63
C TYR A 124 -5.05 -27.58 -5.38
N MET A 125 -4.81 -28.47 -6.36
CA MET A 125 -3.76 -29.50 -6.32
C MET A 125 -3.76 -30.35 -5.04
N ARG A 126 -4.91 -30.51 -4.36
CA ARG A 126 -5.05 -31.19 -3.05
C ARG A 126 -4.15 -30.60 -1.93
N LYS A 127 -3.56 -29.43 -2.13
CA LYS A 127 -2.59 -28.80 -1.21
C LYS A 127 -3.04 -27.46 -0.65
N SER A 128 -3.87 -26.72 -1.36
CA SER A 128 -4.32 -25.40 -0.92
C SER A 128 -5.83 -25.32 -0.97
N LYS A 129 -6.41 -24.83 0.12
CA LYS A 129 -7.85 -24.59 0.28
C LYS A 129 -8.09 -23.08 0.24
N HIS A 130 -8.92 -22.66 -0.69
CA HIS A 130 -9.31 -21.26 -0.87
C HIS A 130 -10.78 -21.08 -0.51
N THR A 131 -11.07 -20.04 0.26
CA THR A 131 -12.43 -19.73 0.73
C THR A 131 -12.69 -18.24 0.54
N ASP A 132 -13.94 -17.88 0.27
CA ASP A 132 -14.41 -16.52 0.24
C ASP A 132 -15.02 -16.09 1.58
N ALA A 133 -14.92 -14.81 1.92
CA ALA A 133 -15.56 -14.26 3.12
C ALA A 133 -17.09 -14.29 3.03
N HIS A 134 -17.61 -14.18 1.80
CA HIS A 134 -19.04 -14.26 1.47
C HIS A 134 -19.25 -15.39 0.44
N PRO A 135 -19.35 -16.67 0.89
CA PRO A 135 -19.45 -17.80 -0.02
C PRO A 135 -20.75 -17.79 -0.84
N MET A 136 -20.65 -17.97 -2.14
CA MET A 136 -21.78 -18.01 -3.07
C MET A 136 -21.54 -19.00 -4.21
N ASP A 137 -22.62 -19.55 -4.76
CA ASP A 137 -22.59 -20.37 -5.97
C ASP A 137 -23.00 -19.49 -7.15
N THR A 138 -22.02 -19.07 -7.97
CA THR A 138 -22.30 -18.14 -9.08
C THR A 138 -21.17 -18.12 -10.11
N VAL A 139 -21.42 -17.43 -11.20
CA VAL A 139 -20.41 -17.06 -12.18
C VAL A 139 -20.20 -15.55 -12.08
N LEU A 140 -18.95 -15.15 -11.87
CA LEU A 140 -18.54 -13.74 -11.75
C LEU A 140 -17.76 -13.34 -12.99
N THR A 141 -17.93 -12.09 -13.43
CA THR A 141 -16.95 -11.45 -14.31
C THR A 141 -15.68 -11.10 -13.51
N VAL A 142 -14.55 -10.82 -14.16
CA VAL A 142 -13.33 -10.30 -13.49
C VAL A 142 -13.66 -9.05 -12.68
N ARG A 143 -14.47 -8.15 -13.22
CA ARG A 143 -14.99 -6.95 -12.56
C ARG A 143 -15.73 -7.29 -11.26
N SER A 144 -16.74 -8.16 -11.35
CA SER A 144 -17.55 -8.57 -10.19
C SER A 144 -16.73 -9.35 -9.16
N ALA A 145 -15.72 -10.13 -9.59
CA ALA A 145 -14.82 -10.85 -8.70
C ALA A 145 -14.02 -9.90 -7.79
N LEU A 146 -13.63 -8.72 -8.32
CA LEU A 146 -13.01 -7.67 -7.49
C LEU A 146 -14.03 -7.02 -6.56
N ALA A 147 -15.23 -6.70 -7.06
CA ALA A 147 -16.29 -6.04 -6.28
C ALA A 147 -16.68 -6.84 -5.03
N VAL A 148 -16.87 -8.17 -5.15
CA VAL A 148 -17.16 -9.07 -4.02
C VAL A 148 -15.91 -9.52 -3.25
N SER A 149 -14.73 -9.12 -3.71
CA SER A 149 -13.44 -9.51 -3.13
C SER A 149 -13.25 -11.05 -3.03
N SER A 150 -13.61 -11.81 -4.07
CA SER A 150 -13.50 -13.26 -4.07
C SER A 150 -12.04 -13.75 -4.14
N ASN A 151 -11.61 -14.50 -3.13
CA ASN A 151 -10.30 -15.18 -3.13
C ASN A 151 -10.28 -16.34 -4.15
N ILE A 152 -11.39 -17.09 -4.24
CA ILE A 152 -11.52 -18.23 -5.16
C ILE A 152 -11.40 -17.76 -6.60
N ALA A 153 -12.11 -16.69 -6.96
CA ALA A 153 -12.05 -16.14 -8.32
C ALA A 153 -10.64 -15.69 -8.69
N LEU A 154 -10.00 -14.91 -7.81
CA LEU A 154 -8.64 -14.41 -8.04
C LEU A 154 -7.63 -15.54 -8.15
N ALA A 155 -7.70 -16.53 -7.26
CA ALA A 155 -6.82 -17.70 -7.31
C ALA A 155 -6.96 -18.46 -8.64
N LYS A 156 -8.19 -18.70 -9.10
CA LYS A 156 -8.47 -19.37 -10.39
C LYS A 156 -7.95 -18.55 -11.58
N LEU A 157 -8.26 -17.25 -11.62
CA LEU A 157 -7.87 -16.37 -12.71
C LEU A 157 -6.35 -16.27 -12.85
N ILE A 158 -5.65 -15.93 -11.77
CA ILE A 158 -4.20 -15.73 -11.80
C ILE A 158 -3.44 -17.03 -12.01
N THR A 159 -3.88 -18.12 -11.38
CA THR A 159 -3.26 -19.44 -11.60
C THR A 159 -3.38 -19.86 -13.06
N ARG A 160 -4.58 -19.78 -13.66
CA ARG A 160 -4.80 -20.07 -15.08
C ARG A 160 -3.96 -19.20 -16.00
N SER A 161 -3.80 -17.93 -15.65
CA SER A 161 -3.07 -16.94 -16.46
C SER A 161 -1.55 -17.15 -16.45
N TYR A 162 -1.00 -17.63 -15.35
CA TYR A 162 0.45 -17.69 -15.14
C TYR A 162 0.99 -19.06 -14.74
N GLU A 163 0.20 -20.12 -14.87
CA GLU A 163 0.66 -21.48 -14.68
C GLU A 163 1.89 -21.77 -15.57
N GLY A 164 2.97 -22.31 -14.99
CA GLY A 164 4.25 -22.51 -15.67
C GLY A 164 5.02 -21.24 -16.01
N SER A 165 4.49 -20.06 -15.67
CA SER A 165 5.11 -18.76 -15.99
C SER A 165 5.04 -17.72 -14.86
N ALA A 166 5.05 -18.15 -13.60
CA ALA A 166 4.99 -17.29 -12.43
C ALA A 166 6.04 -16.15 -12.43
N LYS A 167 7.21 -16.40 -13.04
CA LYS A 167 8.24 -15.38 -13.26
C LYS A 167 7.73 -14.20 -14.09
N LYS A 168 6.82 -14.42 -15.06
CA LYS A 168 6.22 -13.35 -15.87
C LYS A 168 5.30 -12.49 -15.01
N PHE A 169 4.52 -13.10 -14.10
CA PHE A 169 3.68 -12.39 -13.15
C PHE A 169 4.50 -11.43 -12.28
N VAL A 170 5.56 -11.92 -11.63
CA VAL A 170 6.42 -11.10 -10.78
C VAL A 170 7.11 -9.98 -11.59
N ARG A 171 7.61 -10.29 -12.80
CA ARG A 171 8.18 -9.26 -13.69
C ARG A 171 7.18 -8.19 -14.10
N ARG A 172 5.90 -8.53 -14.26
CA ARG A 172 4.87 -7.52 -14.54
C ARG A 172 4.69 -6.60 -13.34
N ILE A 173 4.64 -7.14 -12.13
CA ILE A 173 4.55 -6.35 -10.89
C ILE A 173 5.79 -5.44 -10.74
N GLU A 174 6.97 -5.94 -11.03
CA GLU A 174 8.22 -5.15 -11.05
C GLU A 174 8.12 -3.98 -12.05
N LYS A 175 7.64 -4.24 -13.26
CA LYS A 175 7.46 -3.19 -14.29
C LYS A 175 6.46 -2.11 -13.86
N MET A 176 5.50 -2.41 -13.00
CA MET A 176 4.58 -1.43 -12.43
C MET A 176 5.24 -0.52 -11.36
N GLY A 177 6.49 -0.77 -10.98
CA GLY A 177 7.22 0.05 -10.00
C GLY A 177 7.06 -0.38 -8.54
N LEU A 178 6.36 -1.49 -8.27
CA LEU A 178 6.11 -1.95 -6.90
C LEU A 178 7.35 -2.53 -6.19
N MET A 179 8.39 -2.86 -6.93
CA MET A 179 9.67 -3.35 -6.40
C MET A 179 10.75 -2.28 -6.41
N ASP A 180 10.44 -1.08 -6.89
CA ASP A 180 11.36 0.06 -6.82
C ASP A 180 11.45 0.54 -5.36
N SER A 181 12.57 1.12 -4.99
CA SER A 181 12.72 1.69 -3.65
C SER A 181 11.73 2.83 -3.45
N VAL A 182 11.07 2.83 -2.30
CA VAL A 182 10.29 3.99 -1.85
C VAL A 182 11.30 5.01 -1.32
N TYR A 183 11.85 5.83 -2.19
CA TYR A 183 12.74 6.92 -1.80
C TYR A 183 11.90 8.06 -1.21
N CYS A 184 11.47 7.89 0.04
CA CYS A 184 10.93 9.00 0.82
C CYS A 184 11.91 9.31 1.96
N GLU A 185 11.69 10.45 2.62
CA GLU A 185 12.53 10.89 3.74
C GLU A 185 12.26 10.11 5.04
N ILE A 186 11.53 8.99 4.96
CA ILE A 186 11.20 8.12 6.10
C ILE A 186 12.22 6.97 6.17
N PRO A 187 12.93 6.82 7.29
CA PRO A 187 13.81 5.67 7.49
C PRO A 187 13.03 4.34 7.42
N GLY A 188 13.66 3.31 6.83
CA GLY A 188 13.06 1.97 6.69
C GLY A 188 12.20 1.77 5.43
N ALA A 189 12.08 2.81 4.58
CA ALA A 189 11.38 2.71 3.30
C ALA A 189 12.26 2.02 2.22
N ASP A 190 12.71 0.82 2.51
CA ASP A 190 13.66 0.08 1.68
C ASP A 190 13.03 -0.51 0.42
N LYS A 191 13.91 -0.90 -0.50
CA LYS A 191 13.51 -1.63 -1.72
C LYS A 191 12.86 -2.97 -1.35
N VAL A 192 11.69 -3.22 -1.90
CA VAL A 192 10.99 -4.50 -1.75
C VAL A 192 11.40 -5.45 -2.86
N ARG A 193 11.60 -6.71 -2.48
CA ARG A 193 11.75 -7.82 -3.41
C ARG A 193 10.54 -8.74 -3.27
N ILE A 194 9.82 -8.96 -4.36
CA ILE A 194 8.80 -9.97 -4.45
C ILE A 194 9.44 -11.22 -5.06
N ASP A 195 9.50 -12.29 -4.28
CA ASP A 195 10.08 -13.54 -4.76
C ASP A 195 9.16 -14.24 -5.76
N VAL A 196 9.77 -14.87 -6.76
CA VAL A 196 9.02 -15.69 -7.71
C VAL A 196 8.44 -16.90 -6.96
N PRO A 197 7.11 -17.14 -7.04
CA PRO A 197 6.51 -18.29 -6.40
C PRO A 197 7.17 -19.59 -6.86
N LYS A 198 7.54 -20.44 -5.91
CA LYS A 198 8.22 -21.72 -6.17
C LYS A 198 7.34 -22.71 -6.91
N ASP A 199 6.02 -22.60 -6.70
CA ASP A 199 5.02 -23.46 -7.31
C ASP A 199 3.70 -22.70 -7.54
N THR A 200 2.77 -23.33 -8.26
CA THR A 200 1.46 -22.75 -8.55
C THR A 200 0.54 -22.66 -7.32
N VAL A 201 0.79 -23.45 -6.28
CA VAL A 201 0.07 -23.33 -4.99
C VAL A 201 0.43 -22.00 -4.31
N THR A 202 1.70 -21.63 -4.28
CA THR A 202 2.16 -20.34 -3.76
C THR A 202 1.63 -19.19 -4.62
N LEU A 203 1.64 -19.33 -5.96
CA LEU A 203 1.06 -18.33 -6.87
C LEU A 203 -0.44 -18.14 -6.60
N SER A 204 -1.19 -19.21 -6.33
CA SER A 204 -2.61 -19.12 -6.04
C SER A 204 -2.91 -18.30 -4.78
N LYS A 205 -2.08 -18.41 -3.74
CA LYS A 205 -2.18 -17.60 -2.51
C LYS A 205 -1.74 -16.15 -2.74
N MET A 206 -0.65 -15.96 -3.51
CA MET A 206 -0.15 -14.64 -3.86
C MET A 206 -1.21 -13.81 -4.61
N SER A 207 -2.08 -14.41 -5.39
CA SER A 207 -3.11 -13.72 -6.17
C SER A 207 -4.05 -12.83 -5.35
N TYR A 208 -4.20 -13.09 -4.05
CA TYR A 208 -5.03 -12.31 -3.13
C TYR A 208 -4.26 -11.85 -1.89
N GLY A 209 -2.91 -11.73 -2.00
CA GLY A 209 -2.06 -11.00 -1.09
C GLY A 209 -1.48 -11.77 0.09
N TYR A 210 -1.37 -13.11 -0.04
CA TYR A 210 -0.60 -13.95 0.87
C TYR A 210 0.70 -14.44 0.21
N SER A 211 1.71 -14.75 1.00
CA SER A 211 3.05 -15.13 0.49
C SER A 211 3.71 -14.02 -0.36
N VAL A 212 3.36 -12.78 -0.10
CA VAL A 212 3.95 -11.56 -0.65
C VAL A 212 3.90 -10.49 0.42
N GLU A 213 4.93 -9.66 0.50
CA GLU A 213 4.99 -8.58 1.47
C GLU A 213 5.22 -7.24 0.77
N LEU A 214 4.40 -6.26 1.12
CA LEU A 214 4.49 -4.86 0.69
C LEU A 214 4.25 -3.95 1.89
N SER A 215 4.82 -2.75 1.86
CA SER A 215 4.48 -1.74 2.85
C SER A 215 3.16 -1.03 2.49
N PRO A 216 2.42 -0.50 3.47
CA PRO A 216 1.25 0.35 3.21
C PRO A 216 1.56 1.51 2.26
N MET A 217 2.75 2.10 2.34
CA MET A 217 3.20 3.16 1.44
C MET A 217 3.29 2.69 -0.02
N GLN A 218 3.82 1.49 -0.28
CA GLN A 218 3.90 0.94 -1.64
C GLN A 218 2.52 0.63 -2.22
N ILE A 219 1.63 0.10 -1.38
CA ILE A 219 0.23 -0.13 -1.77
C ILE A 219 -0.43 1.20 -2.13
N LEU A 220 -0.25 2.23 -1.30
CA LEU A 220 -0.78 3.57 -1.55
C LEU A 220 -0.23 4.17 -2.85
N MET A 221 1.07 4.07 -3.10
CA MET A 221 1.70 4.54 -4.36
C MET A 221 1.05 3.90 -5.58
N PHE A 222 0.75 2.60 -5.52
CA PHE A 222 0.10 1.90 -6.63
C PHE A 222 -1.34 2.40 -6.87
N TYR A 223 -2.15 2.51 -5.80
CA TYR A 223 -3.51 3.04 -5.93
C TYR A 223 -3.52 4.51 -6.32
N ASN A 224 -2.58 5.30 -5.81
CA ASN A 224 -2.37 6.68 -6.22
C ASN A 224 -2.06 6.78 -7.73
N ALA A 225 -1.21 5.89 -8.25
CA ALA A 225 -0.94 5.86 -9.68
C ALA A 225 -2.18 5.52 -10.52
N ILE A 226 -3.07 4.63 -10.06
CA ILE A 226 -4.36 4.39 -10.72
C ILE A 226 -5.19 5.68 -10.76
N ALA A 227 -5.26 6.43 -9.66
CA ALA A 227 -5.97 7.71 -9.58
C ALA A 227 -5.32 8.80 -10.46
N ASN A 228 -3.99 8.77 -10.61
CA ASN A 228 -3.18 9.74 -11.36
C ASN A 228 -2.89 9.33 -12.82
N ASP A 229 -3.89 8.81 -13.51
CA ASP A 229 -3.80 8.40 -14.92
C ASP A 229 -2.65 7.44 -15.26
N GLY A 230 -2.31 6.57 -14.31
CA GLY A 230 -1.24 5.59 -14.42
C GLY A 230 0.13 6.10 -14.01
N LYS A 231 0.27 7.39 -13.71
CA LYS A 231 1.53 8.00 -13.32
C LYS A 231 1.80 7.81 -11.82
N MET A 232 2.88 7.09 -11.49
CA MET A 232 3.30 6.86 -10.11
C MET A 232 4.24 7.98 -9.66
N MET A 233 3.87 8.66 -8.59
CA MET A 233 4.65 9.71 -7.96
C MET A 233 5.47 9.17 -6.80
N ARG A 234 6.63 9.77 -6.56
CA ARG A 234 7.45 9.53 -5.38
C ARG A 234 6.74 10.14 -4.15
N PRO A 235 6.60 9.41 -3.03
CA PRO A 235 6.15 9.99 -1.78
C PRO A 235 7.14 11.05 -1.30
N MET A 236 6.66 12.21 -0.91
CA MET A 236 7.49 13.32 -0.45
C MET A 236 6.96 13.89 0.85
N LEU A 237 7.86 14.10 1.81
CA LEU A 237 7.60 14.76 3.09
C LEU A 237 8.26 16.14 3.18
N VAL A 238 9.31 16.39 2.41
CA VAL A 238 10.11 17.63 2.47
C VAL A 238 10.02 18.38 1.16
N THR A 239 9.63 19.67 1.25
CA THR A 239 9.55 20.58 0.09
C THR A 239 10.69 21.57 0.03
N ALA A 240 11.28 21.95 1.18
CA ALA A 240 12.40 22.88 1.23
C ALA A 240 13.24 22.71 2.50
N ILE A 241 14.50 23.13 2.38
CA ILE A 241 15.39 23.39 3.50
C ILE A 241 15.59 24.90 3.57
N GLN A 242 15.52 25.47 4.77
CA GLN A 242 15.61 26.91 5.04
C GLN A 242 16.65 27.20 6.12
N GLN A 243 17.19 28.40 6.10
CA GLN A 243 18.04 28.96 7.16
C GLN A 243 17.64 30.41 7.37
N ASN A 244 17.32 30.78 8.60
CA ASN A 244 16.90 32.13 8.95
C ASN A 244 15.77 32.69 8.07
N GLY A 245 14.82 31.81 7.66
CA GLY A 245 13.71 32.17 6.78
C GLY A 245 14.03 32.19 5.29
N GLU A 246 15.30 32.04 4.88
CA GLU A 246 15.69 31.97 3.48
C GLU A 246 15.75 30.54 3.00
N VAL A 247 15.22 30.29 1.77
CA VAL A 247 15.21 28.96 1.17
C VAL A 247 16.57 28.64 0.59
N ILE A 248 17.28 27.66 1.18
CA ILE A 248 18.56 27.15 0.69
C ILE A 248 18.34 26.12 -0.44
N LYS A 249 17.35 25.22 -0.28
CA LYS A 249 17.09 24.16 -1.24
C LYS A 249 15.60 23.88 -1.35
N ARG A 250 15.11 23.72 -2.59
CA ARG A 250 13.73 23.28 -2.90
C ARG A 250 13.74 21.90 -3.53
N PHE A 251 12.74 21.10 -3.18
CA PHE A 251 12.47 19.82 -3.79
C PHE A 251 11.16 19.91 -4.58
N LYS A 252 11.09 19.24 -5.71
CA LYS A 252 9.92 19.21 -6.59
C LYS A 252 9.35 17.79 -6.65
N PRO A 253 8.04 17.65 -6.94
CA PRO A 253 7.44 16.36 -7.22
C PRO A 253 8.21 15.58 -8.28
N GLU A 254 8.41 14.28 -8.02
CA GLU A 254 9.17 13.38 -8.89
C GLU A 254 8.28 12.23 -9.36
N THR A 255 8.33 11.95 -10.66
CA THR A 255 7.62 10.82 -11.26
C THR A 255 8.52 9.58 -11.23
N VAL A 256 8.09 8.54 -10.53
CA VAL A 256 8.78 7.24 -10.47
C VAL A 256 8.53 6.42 -11.74
N LYS A 257 7.26 6.37 -12.18
CA LYS A 257 6.85 5.73 -13.44
C LYS A 257 5.87 6.63 -14.18
N SER A 258 6.12 6.82 -15.47
CA SER A 258 5.22 7.59 -16.33
C SER A 258 3.89 6.85 -16.59
N SER A 259 3.89 5.52 -16.53
CA SER A 259 2.70 4.69 -16.57
C SER A 259 2.95 3.33 -15.95
N ILE A 260 2.02 2.86 -15.10
CA ILE A 260 2.06 1.52 -14.50
C ILE A 260 1.42 0.45 -15.39
N CYS A 261 0.56 0.83 -16.33
CA CYS A 261 -0.14 -0.07 -17.26
C CYS A 261 -0.66 0.69 -18.48
N SER A 262 -1.23 -0.03 -19.43
CA SER A 262 -1.88 0.56 -20.62
C SER A 262 -3.12 1.37 -20.25
N LYS A 263 -3.51 2.31 -21.12
CA LYS A 263 -4.75 3.11 -20.96
C LYS A 263 -6.01 2.23 -20.93
N LYS A 264 -6.03 1.10 -21.65
CA LYS A 264 -7.15 0.15 -21.60
C LYS A 264 -7.24 -0.47 -20.22
N THR A 265 -6.15 -1.06 -19.72
CA THR A 265 -6.09 -1.67 -18.39
C THR A 265 -6.47 -0.67 -17.30
N LEU A 266 -6.02 0.57 -17.42
CA LEU A 266 -6.34 1.62 -16.44
C LEU A 266 -7.83 1.94 -16.40
N ARG A 267 -8.51 2.05 -17.56
CA ARG A 267 -9.97 2.25 -17.61
C ARG A 267 -10.72 1.07 -17.00
N ASP A 268 -10.31 -0.14 -17.37
CA ASP A 268 -10.97 -1.37 -16.93
C ASP A 268 -10.87 -1.51 -15.40
N ILE A 269 -9.67 -1.33 -14.82
CA ILE A 269 -9.48 -1.45 -13.38
C ILE A 269 -10.15 -0.32 -12.58
N ARG A 270 -10.17 0.92 -13.08
CA ARG A 270 -10.92 2.03 -12.46
C ARG A 270 -12.41 1.72 -12.41
N SER A 271 -12.97 1.18 -13.48
CA SER A 271 -14.37 0.78 -13.53
C SER A 271 -14.68 -0.34 -12.52
N ALA A 272 -13.80 -1.33 -12.41
CA ALA A 272 -13.95 -2.39 -11.41
C ALA A 272 -13.83 -1.88 -9.96
N LEU A 273 -12.91 -0.95 -9.70
CA LEU A 273 -12.77 -0.31 -8.38
C LEU A 273 -13.99 0.58 -8.05
N HIS A 274 -14.59 1.21 -9.05
CA HIS A 274 -15.84 1.94 -8.87
C HIS A 274 -16.93 1.01 -8.32
N ASP A 275 -17.07 -0.18 -8.89
CA ASP A 275 -18.10 -1.15 -8.47
C ASP A 275 -17.87 -1.66 -7.04
N VAL A 276 -16.63 -1.71 -6.55
CA VAL A 276 -16.33 -2.03 -5.13
C VAL A 276 -17.06 -1.09 -4.17
N VAL A 277 -17.26 0.17 -4.56
CA VAL A 277 -17.84 1.24 -3.73
C VAL A 277 -19.30 1.52 -4.09
N TRP A 278 -19.68 1.43 -5.37
CA TRP A 278 -20.93 1.93 -5.86
C TRP A 278 -21.95 0.85 -6.32
N ASP A 279 -21.51 -0.41 -6.42
CA ASP A 279 -22.45 -1.50 -6.67
C ASP A 279 -23.14 -1.88 -5.35
N ASP A 280 -24.42 -1.52 -5.23
CA ASP A 280 -25.22 -1.76 -4.01
C ASP A 280 -25.44 -3.24 -3.68
N HIS A 281 -25.27 -4.12 -4.66
CA HIS A 281 -25.48 -5.56 -4.50
C HIS A 281 -24.17 -6.32 -4.22
N LEU A 282 -23.12 -5.99 -4.93
CA LEU A 282 -21.85 -6.72 -4.94
C LEU A 282 -20.72 -5.99 -4.22
N GLY A 283 -20.75 -4.65 -4.19
CA GLY A 283 -19.67 -3.83 -3.67
C GLY A 283 -19.40 -4.03 -2.18
N THR A 284 -18.24 -4.52 -1.83
CA THR A 284 -17.87 -4.77 -0.41
C THR A 284 -17.75 -3.50 0.42
N ALA A 285 -17.56 -2.35 -0.20
CA ALA A 285 -17.49 -1.03 0.44
C ALA A 285 -18.78 -0.20 0.30
N ALA A 286 -19.75 -0.60 -0.53
CA ALA A 286 -20.93 0.19 -0.87
C ALA A 286 -21.74 0.64 0.36
N LYS A 287 -22.04 -0.28 1.27
CA LYS A 287 -22.80 0.01 2.49
C LYS A 287 -22.05 0.84 3.54
N LYS A 288 -20.73 0.92 3.44
CA LYS A 288 -19.86 1.61 4.42
C LYS A 288 -19.51 3.03 3.98
N ALA A 289 -19.44 3.28 2.68
CA ALA A 289 -19.08 4.58 2.13
C ALA A 289 -20.16 5.65 2.38
N TRP A 290 -21.46 5.26 2.49
CA TRP A 290 -22.60 6.17 2.58
C TRP A 290 -23.32 6.20 3.92
N SER A 291 -22.89 5.43 4.91
CA SER A 291 -23.57 5.35 6.23
C SER A 291 -23.29 6.55 7.14
N ARG A 292 -22.68 7.60 6.66
CA ARG A 292 -22.49 8.85 7.40
C ARG A 292 -23.22 10.00 6.70
N LYS A 293 -24.46 10.19 7.11
CA LYS A 293 -25.12 11.48 7.04
C LYS A 293 -24.77 12.27 8.30
#